data_86ed56490003f37a90012eab15f5b0ee
#
_entry.id   86ed56490003f37a90012eab15f5b0ee
#
_cell.length_a   1.000
_cell.length_b   1.000
_cell.length_c   1.000
_cell.angle_alpha   90.00
_cell.angle_beta   90.00
_cell.angle_gamma   90.00
#
_symmetry.space_group_name_H-M   'P 1'
#
loop_
_entity.id
_entity.type
_entity.pdbx_description
1 polymer ?
#
loop_
_entity_poly.entity_id
_entity_poly.type
_entity_poly.pdbx_seq_one_letter_code
_entity_poly.pdbx_strand_id
1 'polypeptide(L)'
;MTVPIENLETLFADFVEFIKQQQNGKAFESFQSSPYIEKEENYKNQVFEEAKIKRDQGNWKEVDIGTGQIQQKVNSAIQTRLHYKYQWHDNNLIDWRKKDDFAKRATNKNLEQTLFDFYKNKIKDNEAFETFLSLKISYQFIAYLFFIKDSQRYLPITQERFDQIFELIGLTDFKTSGQASWDNYTEFININKQVRDFLKTKDPKASLLDAHSFLYILGSQMKKANFVFSSSRTKVNGQTITEPKQEIIPDVVEEQDLFVAEEDEEISFPEGKEIYRLHKSKERNRELIKAAKEHHLKNDGKLCCQVCGFSFVDTYGEIGHGFIEAHHIFPISQLTEETATKIEDLALVCSNCHRMLHRRRPWLTIDNLKAIRQPNE
;
A
#
# COMPACT_ATOMS: atom_id res chain seq x y z
N MET A 1 7.45 -4.34 23.40
CA MET A 1 8.46 -5.15 22.63
C MET A 1 9.76 -4.39 22.48
N THR A 2 10.89 -5.08 22.19
CA THR A 2 12.20 -4.43 22.01
C THR A 2 12.66 -4.63 20.56
N VAL A 3 13.00 -3.55 19.88
CA VAL A 3 13.50 -3.60 18.50
C VAL A 3 14.96 -4.05 18.51
N PRO A 4 15.37 -5.07 17.72
CA PRO A 4 16.77 -5.51 17.64
C PRO A 4 17.65 -4.42 16.99
N ILE A 5 18.55 -3.82 17.77
CA ILE A 5 19.42 -2.71 17.30
C ILE A 5 20.36 -3.18 16.19
N GLU A 6 20.88 -4.40 16.25
CA GLU A 6 21.77 -4.96 15.24
C GLU A 6 21.12 -5.02 13.86
N ASN A 7 19.82 -5.35 13.81
CA ASN A 7 19.05 -5.34 12.57
C ASN A 7 18.90 -3.90 12.06
N LEU A 8 18.64 -2.94 12.94
CA LEU A 8 18.51 -1.53 12.56
C LEU A 8 19.84 -0.97 12.01
N GLU A 9 20.98 -1.34 12.56
CA GLU A 9 22.30 -0.92 12.06
C GLU A 9 22.52 -1.40 10.61
N THR A 10 22.24 -2.67 10.35
CA THR A 10 22.37 -3.25 9.00
C THR A 10 21.39 -2.58 8.01
N LEU A 11 20.14 -2.42 8.41
CA LEU A 11 19.12 -1.79 7.57
C LEU A 11 19.36 -0.30 7.36
N PHE A 12 19.99 0.38 8.33
CA PHE A 12 20.36 1.78 8.17
C PHE A 12 21.51 1.95 7.16
N ALA A 13 22.48 1.04 7.15
CA ALA A 13 23.53 1.05 6.12
C ALA A 13 22.94 0.84 4.72
N ASP A 14 22.02 -0.12 4.57
CA ASP A 14 21.28 -0.35 3.32
C ASP A 14 20.44 0.86 2.91
N PHE A 15 19.77 1.49 3.86
CA PHE A 15 19.01 2.72 3.65
C PHE A 15 19.89 3.87 3.13
N VAL A 16 21.04 4.10 3.75
CA VAL A 16 21.99 5.17 3.33
C VAL A 16 22.47 4.92 1.90
N GLU A 17 22.80 3.68 1.57
CA GLU A 17 23.23 3.33 0.21
C GLU A 17 22.09 3.53 -0.80
N PHE A 18 20.87 3.11 -0.46
CA PHE A 18 19.68 3.35 -1.28
C PHE A 18 19.44 4.85 -1.51
N ILE A 19 19.42 5.64 -0.45
CA ILE A 19 19.25 7.10 -0.56
C ILE A 19 20.30 7.73 -1.48
N LYS A 20 21.55 7.33 -1.33
CA LYS A 20 22.66 7.80 -2.20
C LYS A 20 22.38 7.49 -3.68
N GLN A 21 21.90 6.30 -3.98
CA GLN A 21 21.52 5.91 -5.35
C GLN A 21 20.37 6.78 -5.88
N GLN A 22 19.36 7.04 -5.06
CA GLN A 22 18.18 7.82 -5.45
C GLN A 22 18.45 9.34 -5.61
N GLN A 23 19.54 9.85 -5.07
CA GLN A 23 19.91 11.27 -5.13
C GLN A 23 21.21 11.55 -5.89
N ASN A 24 21.43 10.81 -6.99
CA ASN A 24 22.55 10.97 -7.93
C ASN A 24 23.93 10.90 -7.26
N GLY A 25 24.10 9.96 -6.33
CA GLY A 25 25.37 9.73 -5.62
C GLY A 25 25.65 10.68 -4.46
N LYS A 26 24.77 11.64 -4.15
CA LYS A 26 24.91 12.49 -2.96
C LYS A 26 24.72 11.66 -1.71
N ALA A 27 25.66 11.78 -0.75
CA ALA A 27 25.57 11.06 0.52
C ALA A 27 24.36 11.50 1.36
N PHE A 28 23.79 10.59 2.14
CA PHE A 28 22.81 10.93 3.17
C PHE A 28 23.52 11.68 4.31
N GLU A 29 23.02 12.86 4.66
CA GLU A 29 23.54 13.66 5.77
C GLU A 29 22.53 13.73 6.92
N SER A 30 21.25 13.97 6.59
CA SER A 30 20.17 14.03 7.57
C SER A 30 18.81 13.83 6.88
N PHE A 31 17.76 13.53 7.64
CA PHE A 31 16.40 13.42 7.13
C PHE A 31 15.89 14.74 6.54
N GLN A 32 16.31 15.87 7.13
CA GLN A 32 15.85 17.19 6.71
C GLN A 32 16.57 17.73 5.46
N SER A 33 17.80 17.25 5.19
CA SER A 33 18.62 17.75 4.08
C SER A 33 18.61 16.83 2.84
N SER A 34 18.05 15.62 2.94
CA SER A 34 17.99 14.67 1.83
C SER A 34 16.97 15.09 0.79
N PRO A 35 17.37 15.38 -0.48
CA PRO A 35 16.44 15.73 -1.54
C PRO A 35 15.42 14.62 -1.84
N TYR A 36 15.82 13.36 -1.70
CA TYR A 36 14.93 12.22 -1.90
C TYR A 36 13.84 12.16 -0.82
N ILE A 37 14.23 12.26 0.46
CA ILE A 37 13.27 12.24 1.56
C ILE A 37 12.37 13.49 1.51
N GLU A 38 12.90 14.64 1.17
CA GLU A 38 12.12 15.85 0.99
C GLU A 38 11.02 15.66 -0.07
N LYS A 39 11.35 15.00 -1.17
CA LYS A 39 10.40 14.73 -2.25
C LYS A 39 9.36 13.68 -1.86
N GLU A 40 9.79 12.54 -1.31
CA GLU A 40 8.94 11.36 -1.16
C GLU A 40 8.20 11.28 0.19
N GLU A 41 8.73 11.94 1.24
CA GLU A 41 8.25 11.75 2.61
C GLU A 41 7.85 13.05 3.33
N ASN A 42 8.49 14.20 3.04
CA ASN A 42 8.24 15.44 3.77
C ASN A 42 6.87 16.06 3.53
N TYR A 43 6.13 15.59 2.53
CA TYR A 43 4.74 15.98 2.34
C TYR A 43 3.88 15.70 3.58
N LYS A 44 4.25 14.72 4.42
CA LYS A 44 3.53 14.36 5.66
C LYS A 44 3.46 15.52 6.65
N ASN A 45 4.54 16.29 6.76
CA ASN A 45 4.55 17.50 7.61
C ASN A 45 3.57 18.54 7.09
N GLN A 46 3.49 18.74 5.77
CA GLN A 46 2.55 19.68 5.18
C GLN A 46 1.10 19.19 5.31
N VAL A 47 0.85 17.87 5.15
CA VAL A 47 -0.48 17.30 5.42
C VAL A 47 -0.90 17.59 6.85
N PHE A 48 0.00 17.44 7.81
CA PHE A 48 -0.28 17.74 9.22
C PHE A 48 -0.68 19.21 9.43
N GLU A 49 0.11 20.16 8.92
CA GLU A 49 -0.15 21.59 9.09
C GLU A 49 -1.45 22.04 8.38
N GLU A 50 -1.66 21.60 7.15
CA GLU A 50 -2.89 21.89 6.40
C GLU A 50 -4.13 21.27 7.06
N ALA A 51 -4.03 20.03 7.53
CA ALA A 51 -5.13 19.36 8.23
C ALA A 51 -5.48 20.08 9.54
N LYS A 52 -4.48 20.60 10.25
CA LYS A 52 -4.67 21.41 11.46
C LYS A 52 -5.41 22.71 11.18
N ILE A 53 -5.04 23.42 10.10
CA ILE A 53 -5.71 24.64 9.67
C ILE A 53 -7.17 24.34 9.28
N LYS A 54 -7.40 23.33 8.43
CA LYS A 54 -8.73 22.98 7.93
C LYS A 54 -9.67 22.49 9.02
N ARG A 55 -9.13 21.74 9.99
CA ARG A 55 -9.89 21.27 11.14
C ARG A 55 -10.41 22.44 11.99
N ASP A 56 -9.61 23.52 12.13
CA ASP A 56 -10.02 24.77 12.77
C ASP A 56 -10.66 24.58 14.18
N GLN A 57 -10.10 23.64 14.95
CA GLN A 57 -10.65 23.26 16.27
C GLN A 57 -10.74 24.39 17.27
N GLY A 58 -9.92 25.45 17.09
CA GLY A 58 -9.94 26.62 17.96
C GLY A 58 -11.32 27.29 18.02
N ASN A 59 -12.02 27.32 16.90
CA ASN A 59 -13.32 27.95 16.72
C ASN A 59 -14.52 27.07 17.04
N TRP A 60 -14.33 25.78 17.40
CA TRP A 60 -15.43 24.88 17.74
C TRP A 60 -16.08 25.27 19.10
N LYS A 61 -17.40 25.30 19.11
CA LYS A 61 -18.24 25.57 20.27
C LYS A 61 -19.12 24.37 20.60
N GLU A 62 -19.58 24.24 21.85
CA GLU A 62 -20.45 23.14 22.27
C GLU A 62 -21.80 23.11 21.50
N VAL A 63 -22.28 24.28 21.06
CA VAL A 63 -23.51 24.38 20.24
C VAL A 63 -23.34 23.77 18.84
N ASP A 64 -22.12 23.54 18.37
CA ASP A 64 -21.85 22.93 17.08
C ASP A 64 -22.04 21.40 17.13
N ILE A 65 -22.10 20.81 18.34
CA ILE A 65 -22.22 19.36 18.53
C ILE A 65 -23.62 18.90 18.11
N GLY A 66 -23.66 17.96 17.18
CA GLY A 66 -24.89 17.42 16.61
C GLY A 66 -25.41 18.17 15.39
N THR A 67 -24.71 19.23 14.96
CA THR A 67 -25.09 20.03 13.79
C THR A 67 -24.46 19.57 12.47
N GLY A 68 -23.44 18.68 12.53
CA GLY A 68 -22.64 18.26 11.38
C GLY A 68 -21.41 19.13 11.09
N GLN A 69 -21.28 20.30 11.73
CA GLN A 69 -20.20 21.26 11.47
C GLN A 69 -18.82 20.72 11.87
N ILE A 70 -18.72 20.07 13.03
CA ILE A 70 -17.46 19.47 13.50
C ILE A 70 -17.05 18.33 12.57
N GLN A 71 -17.97 17.46 12.19
CA GLN A 71 -17.74 16.36 11.25
C GLN A 71 -17.30 16.88 9.88
N GLN A 72 -17.90 17.95 9.37
CA GLN A 72 -17.53 18.59 8.12
C GLN A 72 -16.10 19.20 8.18
N LYS A 73 -15.72 19.86 9.28
CA LYS A 73 -14.36 20.40 9.48
C LYS A 73 -13.32 19.28 9.51
N VAL A 74 -13.60 18.18 10.20
CA VAL A 74 -12.73 17.00 10.21
C VAL A 74 -12.64 16.39 8.81
N ASN A 75 -13.75 16.26 8.09
CA ASN A 75 -13.75 15.78 6.71
C ASN A 75 -12.87 16.65 5.81
N SER A 76 -12.97 17.98 5.92
CA SER A 76 -12.12 18.92 5.17
C SER A 76 -10.63 18.73 5.47
N ALA A 77 -10.27 18.41 6.71
CA ALA A 77 -8.91 18.13 7.11
C ALA A 77 -8.37 16.81 6.50
N ILE A 78 -9.26 15.83 6.30
CA ILE A 78 -8.91 14.51 5.73
C ILE A 78 -8.76 14.59 4.21
N GLN A 79 -9.60 15.38 3.53
CA GLN A 79 -9.60 15.56 2.09
C GLN A 79 -8.52 16.55 1.61
N THR A 80 -7.45 16.71 2.40
CA THR A 80 -6.37 17.65 2.05
C THR A 80 -5.62 17.16 0.81
N ARG A 81 -5.53 18.03 -0.20
CA ARG A 81 -4.62 17.89 -1.33
C ARG A 81 -3.55 18.96 -1.22
N LEU A 82 -2.32 18.59 -1.44
CA LEU A 82 -1.16 19.46 -1.35
C LEU A 82 -0.58 19.71 -2.72
N HIS A 83 -0.22 20.96 -2.99
CA HIS A 83 0.61 21.31 -4.13
C HIS A 83 2.03 21.56 -3.61
N TYR A 84 2.94 20.63 -3.86
CA TYR A 84 4.32 20.69 -3.41
C TYR A 84 5.28 20.54 -4.59
N LYS A 85 6.18 21.46 -4.76
CA LYS A 85 7.23 21.43 -5.80
C LYS A 85 6.73 20.95 -7.17
N TYR A 86 5.68 21.60 -7.70
CA TYR A 86 5.10 21.34 -9.03
C TYR A 86 4.26 20.06 -9.19
N GLN A 87 4.00 19.33 -8.11
CA GLN A 87 3.14 18.14 -8.13
C GLN A 87 2.02 18.23 -7.10
N TRP A 88 0.86 17.69 -7.46
CA TRP A 88 -0.22 17.49 -6.51
C TRP A 88 0.00 16.18 -5.77
N HIS A 89 0.04 16.25 -4.46
CA HIS A 89 0.07 15.10 -3.60
C HIS A 89 -1.28 14.94 -2.91
N ASP A 90 -1.93 13.81 -3.14
CA ASP A 90 -3.09 13.43 -2.36
C ASP A 90 -2.63 12.99 -0.97
N ASN A 91 -3.50 13.16 0.01
CA ASN A 91 -3.26 12.65 1.34
C ASN A 91 -3.31 11.12 1.34
N ASN A 92 -2.18 10.48 1.06
CA ASN A 92 -2.02 9.02 1.01
C ASN A 92 -1.81 8.37 2.39
N LEU A 93 -1.89 9.15 3.47
CA LEU A 93 -1.79 8.63 4.84
C LEU A 93 -3.05 7.90 5.30
N ILE A 94 -4.14 8.05 4.54
CA ILE A 94 -5.38 7.30 4.71
C ILE A 94 -5.83 6.74 3.36
N ASP A 95 -6.29 5.50 3.35
CA ASP A 95 -6.96 4.91 2.20
C ASP A 95 -8.16 5.77 1.77
N TRP A 96 -8.27 6.04 0.46
CA TRP A 96 -9.31 6.91 -0.10
C TRP A 96 -10.73 6.42 0.23
N ARG A 97 -10.95 5.09 0.33
CA ARG A 97 -12.23 4.49 0.69
C ARG A 97 -12.63 4.86 2.11
N LYS A 98 -11.66 4.93 3.03
CA LYS A 98 -11.92 5.34 4.42
C LYS A 98 -12.26 6.83 4.51
N LYS A 99 -11.65 7.66 3.66
CA LYS A 99 -12.00 9.08 3.53
C LYS A 99 -13.42 9.23 3.02
N ASP A 100 -13.77 8.49 1.99
CA ASP A 100 -15.09 8.51 1.36
C ASP A 100 -16.18 7.95 2.31
N ASP A 101 -15.91 6.84 2.98
CA ASP A 101 -16.81 6.28 4.01
C ASP A 101 -17.11 7.31 5.11
N PHE A 102 -16.11 8.09 5.53
CA PHE A 102 -16.32 9.13 6.54
C PHE A 102 -17.12 10.31 5.99
N ALA A 103 -16.81 10.75 4.77
CA ALA A 103 -17.49 11.85 4.11
C ALA A 103 -18.99 11.59 3.90
N LYS A 104 -19.36 10.34 3.62
CA LYS A 104 -20.74 9.90 3.40
C LYS A 104 -21.51 9.61 4.69
N ARG A 105 -20.88 9.66 5.86
CA ARG A 105 -21.55 9.42 7.13
C ARG A 105 -22.58 10.50 7.41
N ALA A 106 -23.76 10.08 7.81
CA ALA A 106 -24.76 10.99 8.37
C ALA A 106 -24.21 11.70 9.61
N THR A 107 -24.70 12.89 9.88
CA THR A 107 -24.38 13.62 11.11
C THR A 107 -24.69 12.76 12.34
N ASN A 108 -23.70 12.58 13.19
CA ASN A 108 -23.81 11.77 14.39
C ASN A 108 -23.34 12.57 15.61
N LYS A 109 -24.29 12.87 16.51
CA LYS A 109 -24.02 13.70 17.70
C LYS A 109 -22.94 13.07 18.59
N ASN A 110 -22.94 11.75 18.78
CA ASN A 110 -21.95 11.08 19.63
C ASN A 110 -20.54 11.16 18.98
N LEU A 111 -20.46 11.05 17.65
CA LEU A 111 -19.19 11.22 16.95
C LEU A 111 -18.69 12.66 17.09
N GLU A 112 -19.53 13.67 16.89
CA GLU A 112 -19.14 15.06 17.04
C GLU A 112 -18.77 15.41 18.49
N GLN A 113 -19.49 14.85 19.48
CA GLN A 113 -19.11 14.99 20.88
C GLN A 113 -17.72 14.42 21.14
N THR A 114 -17.45 13.18 20.66
CA THR A 114 -16.15 12.53 20.84
C THR A 114 -15.02 13.32 20.14
N LEU A 115 -15.25 13.79 18.92
CA LEU A 115 -14.29 14.64 18.19
C LEU A 115 -14.01 15.95 18.95
N PHE A 116 -15.06 16.59 19.43
CA PHE A 116 -14.95 17.82 20.22
C PHE A 116 -14.13 17.61 21.48
N ASP A 117 -14.49 16.60 22.28
CA ASP A 117 -13.83 16.31 23.56
C ASP A 117 -12.37 15.87 23.34
N PHE A 118 -12.12 15.08 22.30
CA PHE A 118 -10.78 14.63 21.91
C PHE A 118 -9.86 15.79 21.52
N TYR A 119 -10.31 16.68 20.63
CA TYR A 119 -9.48 17.79 20.15
C TYR A 119 -9.40 18.95 21.15
N LYS A 120 -10.37 19.09 22.05
CA LYS A 120 -10.34 20.03 23.18
C LYS A 120 -9.66 19.46 24.43
N ASN A 121 -9.11 18.24 24.36
CA ASN A 121 -8.46 17.53 25.49
C ASN A 121 -9.37 17.36 26.71
N LYS A 122 -10.69 17.15 26.48
CA LYS A 122 -11.68 16.92 27.55
C LYS A 122 -11.79 15.45 27.95
N ILE A 123 -11.30 14.52 27.11
CA ILE A 123 -11.23 13.08 27.38
C ILE A 123 -9.80 12.58 27.18
N LYS A 124 -9.46 11.47 27.82
CA LYS A 124 -8.16 10.81 27.67
C LYS A 124 -8.03 10.17 26.29
N ASP A 125 -6.80 10.07 25.81
CA ASP A 125 -6.51 9.54 24.47
C ASP A 125 -6.96 8.08 24.30
N ASN A 126 -6.80 7.20 25.32
CA ASN A 126 -7.31 5.84 25.32
C ASN A 126 -8.84 5.77 25.25
N GLU A 127 -9.54 6.61 26.03
CA GLU A 127 -11.00 6.68 26.03
C GLU A 127 -11.52 7.14 24.65
N ALA A 128 -10.87 8.14 24.07
CA ALA A 128 -11.20 8.62 22.73
C ALA A 128 -11.02 7.51 21.68
N PHE A 129 -9.89 6.78 21.74
CA PHE A 129 -9.58 5.72 20.79
C PHE A 129 -10.66 4.62 20.81
N GLU A 130 -10.98 4.11 21.99
CA GLU A 130 -11.98 3.04 22.15
C GLU A 130 -13.40 3.54 21.79
N THR A 131 -13.71 4.79 22.08
CA THR A 131 -14.99 5.40 21.68
C THR A 131 -15.10 5.50 20.16
N PHE A 132 -14.04 5.92 19.46
CA PHE A 132 -14.04 5.93 17.99
C PHE A 132 -14.22 4.52 17.40
N LEU A 133 -13.60 3.50 17.99
CA LEU A 133 -13.80 2.11 17.56
C LEU A 133 -15.27 1.68 17.76
N SER A 134 -15.88 1.99 18.89
CA SER A 134 -17.29 1.68 19.17
C SER A 134 -18.25 2.36 18.17
N LEU A 135 -17.87 3.55 17.69
CA LEU A 135 -18.57 4.30 16.64
C LEU A 135 -18.27 3.78 15.21
N LYS A 136 -17.60 2.63 15.07
CA LYS A 136 -17.25 2.00 13.80
C LYS A 136 -16.35 2.88 12.92
N ILE A 137 -15.48 3.67 13.52
CA ILE A 137 -14.38 4.33 12.82
C ILE A 137 -13.25 3.32 12.66
N SER A 138 -12.69 3.22 11.46
CA SER A 138 -11.61 2.26 11.18
C SER A 138 -10.31 2.62 11.90
N TYR A 139 -9.51 1.63 12.26
CA TYR A 139 -8.24 1.81 12.95
C TYR A 139 -7.31 2.80 12.24
N GLN A 140 -7.13 2.63 10.93
CA GLN A 140 -6.31 3.56 10.13
C GLN A 140 -6.82 5.00 10.23
N PHE A 141 -8.13 5.19 10.23
CA PHE A 141 -8.73 6.51 10.34
C PHE A 141 -8.52 7.12 11.73
N ILE A 142 -8.70 6.31 12.79
CA ILE A 142 -8.43 6.75 14.18
C ILE A 142 -6.97 7.18 14.30
N ALA A 143 -6.03 6.35 13.85
CA ALA A 143 -4.60 6.69 13.87
C ALA A 143 -4.29 8.01 13.16
N TYR A 144 -4.98 8.28 12.04
CA TYR A 144 -4.85 9.56 11.36
C TYR A 144 -5.44 10.74 12.15
N LEU A 145 -6.58 10.57 12.81
CA LEU A 145 -7.14 11.61 13.70
C LEU A 145 -6.15 11.96 14.82
N PHE A 146 -5.48 10.96 15.38
CA PHE A 146 -4.44 11.13 16.38
C PHE A 146 -3.22 11.84 15.79
N PHE A 147 -2.75 11.41 14.61
CA PHE A 147 -1.65 12.06 13.92
C PHE A 147 -1.90 13.54 13.67
N ILE A 148 -3.06 13.91 13.13
CA ILE A 148 -3.38 15.34 12.90
C ILE A 148 -3.68 16.11 14.20
N LYS A 149 -3.87 15.46 15.35
CA LYS A 149 -3.92 16.09 16.66
C LYS A 149 -2.53 16.51 17.11
N ASP A 150 -1.57 15.58 17.02
CA ASP A 150 -0.21 15.79 17.52
C ASP A 150 0.78 14.84 16.81
N SER A 151 1.46 15.32 15.78
CA SER A 151 2.44 14.54 15.00
C SER A 151 3.73 14.23 15.76
N GLN A 152 3.98 14.87 16.91
CA GLN A 152 5.13 14.55 17.77
C GLN A 152 4.87 13.33 18.66
N ARG A 153 3.59 12.98 18.86
CA ARG A 153 3.18 11.88 19.72
C ARG A 153 2.58 10.70 18.96
N TYR A 154 1.96 10.95 17.82
CA TYR A 154 1.16 9.99 17.08
C TYR A 154 1.52 9.92 15.61
N LEU A 155 1.32 8.76 15.00
CA LEU A 155 1.67 8.48 13.62
C LEU A 155 0.46 7.89 12.87
N PRO A 156 0.34 8.14 11.57
CA PRO A 156 -0.60 7.41 10.73
C PRO A 156 -0.14 5.96 10.57
N ILE A 157 -1.08 5.05 10.30
CA ILE A 157 -0.80 3.62 10.18
C ILE A 157 -1.34 3.07 8.87
N THR A 158 -0.54 2.21 8.21
CA THR A 158 -0.98 1.37 7.10
C THR A 158 -0.69 -0.08 7.52
N GLN A 159 -1.70 -0.74 8.08
CA GLN A 159 -1.57 -1.97 8.87
C GLN A 159 -0.74 -3.06 8.18
N GLU A 160 -1.22 -3.64 7.08
CA GLU A 160 -0.54 -4.74 6.39
C GLU A 160 0.91 -4.39 5.98
N ARG A 161 1.15 -3.13 5.64
CA ARG A 161 2.49 -2.67 5.25
C ARG A 161 3.43 -2.62 6.43
N PHE A 162 2.97 -2.08 7.57
CA PHE A 162 3.78 -2.05 8.78
C PHE A 162 4.04 -3.44 9.36
N ASP A 163 3.12 -4.38 9.20
CA ASP A 163 3.35 -5.76 9.59
C ASP A 163 4.55 -6.37 8.84
N GLN A 164 4.62 -6.16 7.50
CA GLN A 164 5.76 -6.58 6.70
C GLN A 164 7.07 -5.87 7.06
N ILE A 165 6.98 -4.57 7.42
CA ILE A 165 8.13 -3.78 7.86
C ILE A 165 8.65 -4.30 9.21
N PHE A 166 7.76 -4.64 10.12
CA PHE A 166 8.12 -5.16 11.44
C PHE A 166 8.77 -6.55 11.34
N GLU A 167 8.28 -7.40 10.45
CA GLU A 167 8.97 -8.66 10.11
C GLU A 167 10.40 -8.40 9.60
N LEU A 168 10.59 -7.39 8.74
CA LEU A 168 11.90 -7.02 8.19
C LEU A 168 12.88 -6.56 9.28
N ILE A 169 12.41 -5.82 10.29
CA ILE A 169 13.25 -5.40 11.42
C ILE A 169 13.39 -6.46 12.53
N GLY A 170 12.79 -7.64 12.35
CA GLY A 170 12.90 -8.76 13.28
C GLY A 170 11.82 -8.82 14.37
N LEU A 171 10.69 -8.12 14.20
CA LEU A 171 9.53 -8.17 15.09
C LEU A 171 8.44 -9.02 14.47
N THR A 172 8.51 -10.34 14.65
CA THR A 172 7.55 -11.30 14.05
C THR A 172 6.27 -11.48 14.87
N ASP A 173 6.32 -11.19 16.17
CA ASP A 173 5.24 -11.46 17.11
C ASP A 173 4.23 -10.31 17.25
N PHE A 174 4.48 -9.19 16.58
CA PHE A 174 3.59 -8.02 16.61
C PHE A 174 3.00 -7.73 15.24
N LYS A 175 1.68 -7.60 15.22
CA LYS A 175 0.94 -7.22 14.00
C LYS A 175 -0.01 -6.07 14.28
N THR A 176 0.06 -5.05 13.45
CA THR A 176 -0.88 -3.93 13.47
C THR A 176 -2.21 -4.30 12.82
N SER A 177 -2.23 -5.30 11.94
CA SER A 177 -3.44 -5.85 11.31
C SER A 177 -4.24 -6.78 12.23
N GLY A 178 -3.72 -7.08 13.41
CA GLY A 178 -4.42 -7.83 14.43
C GLY A 178 -5.65 -7.10 14.99
N GLN A 179 -5.92 -7.26 16.27
CA GLN A 179 -7.03 -6.59 16.92
C GLN A 179 -6.75 -5.09 17.06
N ALA A 180 -7.61 -4.25 16.47
CA ALA A 180 -7.57 -2.80 16.66
C ALA A 180 -7.88 -2.48 18.14
N SER A 181 -6.95 -1.85 18.83
CA SER A 181 -7.08 -1.42 20.23
C SER A 181 -6.11 -0.29 20.52
N TRP A 182 -6.35 0.44 21.62
CA TRP A 182 -5.40 1.42 22.11
C TRP A 182 -4.02 0.82 22.44
N ASP A 183 -3.99 -0.38 23.01
CA ASP A 183 -2.74 -1.08 23.35
C ASP A 183 -1.93 -1.43 22.08
N ASN A 184 -2.61 -1.93 21.03
CA ASN A 184 -1.96 -2.20 19.76
C ASN A 184 -1.39 -0.91 19.13
N TYR A 185 -2.14 0.19 19.17
CA TYR A 185 -1.68 1.47 18.64
C TYR A 185 -0.51 2.06 19.44
N THR A 186 -0.56 1.96 20.75
CA THR A 186 0.55 2.45 21.60
C THR A 186 1.81 1.63 21.42
N GLU A 187 1.70 0.30 21.21
CA GLU A 187 2.87 -0.52 20.91
C GLU A 187 3.46 -0.16 19.54
N PHE A 188 2.63 0.07 18.52
CA PHE A 188 3.09 0.62 17.24
C PHE A 188 3.89 1.91 17.42
N ILE A 189 3.39 2.85 18.24
CA ILE A 189 4.08 4.10 18.55
C ILE A 189 5.37 3.84 19.32
N ASN A 190 5.40 2.90 20.28
CA ASN A 190 6.59 2.56 21.05
C ASN A 190 7.70 1.95 20.19
N ILE A 191 7.37 1.10 19.23
CA ILE A 191 8.32 0.58 18.24
C ILE A 191 8.93 1.75 17.44
N ASN A 192 8.10 2.65 16.93
CA ASN A 192 8.59 3.82 16.19
C ASN A 192 9.44 4.76 17.06
N LYS A 193 9.16 4.89 18.36
CA LYS A 193 10.00 5.64 19.29
C LYS A 193 11.37 5.00 19.45
N GLN A 194 11.46 3.68 19.59
CA GLN A 194 12.73 2.96 19.65
C GLN A 194 13.55 3.16 18.37
N VAL A 195 12.91 3.09 17.21
CA VAL A 195 13.54 3.38 15.92
C VAL A 195 14.02 4.83 15.86
N ARG A 196 13.21 5.80 16.29
CA ARG A 196 13.64 7.21 16.41
C ARG A 196 14.87 7.38 17.30
N ASP A 197 14.88 6.72 18.46
CA ASP A 197 15.99 6.84 19.42
C ASP A 197 17.28 6.23 18.85
N PHE A 198 17.17 5.14 18.09
CA PHE A 198 18.26 4.63 17.26
C PHE A 198 18.69 5.65 16.20
N LEU A 199 17.76 6.21 15.42
CA LEU A 199 18.08 7.19 14.37
C LEU A 199 18.75 8.44 14.92
N LYS A 200 18.44 8.88 16.14
CA LYS A 200 19.10 10.00 16.82
C LYS A 200 20.59 9.79 17.06
N THR A 201 21.08 8.55 17.06
CA THR A 201 22.51 8.24 17.10
C THR A 201 23.22 8.55 15.78
N LYS A 202 22.46 8.64 14.67
CA LYS A 202 22.93 8.92 13.30
C LYS A 202 22.62 10.35 12.85
N ASP A 203 21.44 10.84 13.19
CA ASP A 203 20.94 12.19 12.97
C ASP A 203 20.27 12.71 14.26
N PRO A 204 20.94 13.54 15.06
CA PRO A 204 20.41 14.02 16.36
C PRO A 204 19.07 14.75 16.26
N LYS A 205 18.71 15.23 15.05
CA LYS A 205 17.44 15.93 14.79
C LYS A 205 16.30 15.01 14.36
N ALA A 206 16.55 13.70 14.25
CA ALA A 206 15.54 12.75 13.82
C ALA A 206 14.29 12.80 14.71
N SER A 207 13.15 12.98 14.08
CA SER A 207 11.83 13.06 14.69
C SER A 207 11.11 11.69 14.69
N LEU A 208 9.96 11.62 15.35
CA LEU A 208 9.12 10.44 15.30
C LEU A 208 8.60 10.16 13.88
N LEU A 209 8.32 11.21 13.13
CA LEU A 209 7.88 11.11 11.73
C LEU A 209 9.01 10.64 10.80
N ASP A 210 10.28 11.01 11.10
CA ASP A 210 11.44 10.49 10.37
C ASP A 210 11.62 8.98 10.60
N ALA A 211 11.37 8.49 11.81
CA ALA A 211 11.37 7.05 12.09
C ALA A 211 10.30 6.32 11.27
N HIS A 212 9.09 6.87 11.20
CA HIS A 212 8.02 6.34 10.37
C HIS A 212 8.42 6.35 8.87
N SER A 213 9.05 7.41 8.40
CA SER A 213 9.51 7.53 7.00
C SER A 213 10.65 6.57 6.69
N PHE A 214 11.61 6.41 7.60
CA PHE A 214 12.67 5.41 7.49
C PHE A 214 12.10 4.00 7.30
N LEU A 215 11.22 3.59 8.20
CA LEU A 215 10.56 2.27 8.13
C LEU A 215 9.77 2.12 6.82
N TYR A 216 9.04 3.15 6.41
CA TYR A 216 8.26 3.12 5.17
C TYR A 216 9.15 3.00 3.93
N ILE A 217 10.28 3.70 3.88
CA ILE A 217 11.26 3.60 2.79
C ILE A 217 11.81 2.17 2.72
N LEU A 218 12.25 1.59 3.84
CA LEU A 218 12.73 0.20 3.90
C LEU A 218 11.70 -0.80 3.34
N GLY A 219 10.48 -0.75 3.83
CA GLY A 219 9.45 -1.75 3.53
C GLY A 219 8.69 -1.52 2.22
N SER A 220 8.78 -0.32 1.63
CA SER A 220 8.01 0.04 0.45
C SER A 220 8.88 0.52 -0.71
N GLN A 221 9.63 1.60 -0.52
CA GLN A 221 10.39 2.23 -1.61
C GLN A 221 11.56 1.35 -2.07
N MET A 222 12.32 0.78 -1.12
CA MET A 222 13.44 -0.11 -1.45
C MET A 222 12.96 -1.41 -2.11
N LYS A 223 11.82 -1.96 -1.67
CA LYS A 223 11.20 -3.13 -2.34
C LYS A 223 10.75 -2.82 -3.77
N LYS A 224 10.12 -1.67 -3.99
CA LYS A 224 9.70 -1.24 -5.34
C LYS A 224 10.89 -1.03 -6.28
N ALA A 225 12.02 -0.60 -5.75
CA ALA A 225 13.26 -0.42 -6.50
C ALA A 225 14.09 -1.71 -6.63
N ASN A 226 13.56 -2.86 -6.23
CA ASN A 226 14.26 -4.15 -6.21
C ASN A 226 15.65 -4.08 -5.52
N PHE A 227 15.74 -3.28 -4.45
CA PHE A 227 16.99 -3.12 -3.70
C PHE A 227 17.34 -4.41 -2.95
N VAL A 228 18.56 -4.89 -3.15
CA VAL A 228 19.08 -6.11 -2.50
C VAL A 228 19.66 -5.76 -1.14
N PHE A 229 18.98 -6.17 -0.07
CA PHE A 229 19.44 -5.96 1.30
C PHE A 229 20.72 -6.74 1.61
N SER A 230 21.61 -6.17 2.41
CA SER A 230 22.87 -6.80 2.82
C SER A 230 22.67 -8.13 3.53
N SER A 231 21.57 -8.28 4.28
CA SER A 231 21.20 -9.53 4.94
C SER A 231 20.86 -10.68 3.99
N SER A 232 20.49 -10.36 2.76
CA SER A 232 20.19 -11.34 1.69
C SER A 232 21.44 -11.78 0.91
N ARG A 233 22.59 -11.17 1.18
CA ARG A 233 23.87 -11.52 0.54
C ARG A 233 24.50 -12.70 1.27
N THR A 234 24.49 -13.88 0.66
CA THR A 234 25.10 -15.09 1.24
C THR A 234 26.61 -14.90 1.36
N LYS A 235 27.15 -14.92 2.57
CA LYS A 235 28.60 -14.96 2.79
C LYS A 235 29.09 -16.38 2.56
N VAL A 236 29.82 -16.62 1.47
CA VAL A 236 30.59 -17.84 1.26
C VAL A 236 32.07 -17.47 1.43
N ASN A 237 32.71 -18.10 2.43
CA ASN A 237 34.17 -18.04 2.69
C ASN A 237 34.82 -16.64 2.80
N GLY A 238 34.20 -15.71 3.52
CA GLY A 238 34.89 -14.45 3.91
C GLY A 238 35.17 -13.47 2.75
N GLN A 239 34.80 -13.78 1.52
CA GLN A 239 34.83 -12.88 0.38
C GLN A 239 33.40 -12.56 -0.05
N THR A 240 33.11 -11.28 -0.24
CA THR A 240 31.86 -10.84 -0.88
C THR A 240 31.93 -11.25 -2.33
N ILE A 241 31.29 -12.37 -2.67
CA ILE A 241 31.11 -12.75 -4.08
C ILE A 241 29.97 -11.87 -4.58
N THR A 242 30.30 -10.79 -5.30
CA THR A 242 29.42 -10.27 -6.32
C THR A 242 29.33 -11.38 -7.35
N GLU A 243 28.14 -11.93 -7.58
CA GLU A 243 27.94 -12.85 -8.69
C GLU A 243 28.54 -12.25 -9.96
N PRO A 244 29.24 -13.07 -10.80
CA PRO A 244 29.78 -12.56 -12.05
C PRO A 244 28.63 -11.96 -12.83
N LYS A 245 28.89 -10.78 -13.44
CA LYS A 245 28.02 -10.23 -14.47
C LYS A 245 27.74 -11.35 -15.46
N GLN A 246 26.58 -11.97 -15.34
CA GLN A 246 26.04 -12.73 -16.45
C GLN A 246 25.93 -11.75 -17.60
N GLU A 247 26.50 -12.12 -18.74
CA GLU A 247 26.25 -11.45 -20.00
C GLU A 247 24.74 -11.23 -20.11
N ILE A 248 24.36 -10.02 -20.43
CA ILE A 248 22.98 -9.59 -20.58
C ILE A 248 22.40 -10.41 -21.75
N ILE A 249 21.92 -11.60 -21.42
CA ILE A 249 20.75 -12.12 -22.12
C ILE A 249 19.66 -11.14 -21.68
N PRO A 250 18.95 -10.45 -22.56
CA PRO A 250 17.89 -9.55 -22.13
C PRO A 250 16.95 -10.38 -21.28
N ASP A 251 17.07 -10.18 -19.96
CA ASP A 251 16.15 -10.79 -19.01
C ASP A 251 14.76 -10.42 -19.49
N VAL A 252 13.97 -11.44 -19.70
CA VAL A 252 12.52 -11.32 -19.71
C VAL A 252 12.20 -10.32 -18.59
N VAL A 253 11.77 -9.12 -18.98
CA VAL A 253 11.34 -8.08 -18.08
C VAL A 253 10.36 -8.76 -17.16
N GLU A 254 10.79 -9.09 -15.93
CA GLU A 254 9.87 -9.55 -14.92
C GLU A 254 8.79 -8.47 -14.88
N GLU A 255 7.58 -8.85 -15.18
CA GLU A 255 6.41 -7.98 -15.09
C GLU A 255 6.48 -7.33 -13.71
N GLN A 256 7.13 -6.15 -13.68
CA GLN A 256 6.89 -5.25 -12.58
C GLN A 256 5.40 -5.08 -12.58
N ASP A 257 4.76 -5.48 -11.49
CA ASP A 257 3.40 -5.08 -11.19
C ASP A 257 3.34 -3.56 -11.46
N LEU A 258 3.11 -3.18 -12.68
CA LEU A 258 2.48 -1.93 -12.99
C LEU A 258 1.14 -2.06 -12.26
N PHE A 259 1.16 -1.60 -11.02
CA PHE A 259 -0.06 -1.13 -10.39
C PHE A 259 -0.54 0.01 -11.29
N VAL A 260 -1.15 -0.37 -12.38
CA VAL A 260 -2.25 0.42 -12.91
C VAL A 260 -3.20 0.46 -11.73
N ALA A 261 -3.26 1.60 -11.07
CA ALA A 261 -4.39 1.90 -10.22
C ALA A 261 -5.58 1.57 -11.11
N GLU A 262 -6.19 0.42 -10.86
CA GLU A 262 -7.46 0.10 -11.49
C GLU A 262 -8.43 1.09 -10.87
N GLU A 263 -8.55 2.25 -11.55
CA GLU A 263 -9.70 3.12 -11.48
C GLU A 263 -10.88 2.36 -12.12
N ASP A 264 -11.26 1.26 -11.52
CA ASP A 264 -12.57 0.70 -11.74
C ASP A 264 -13.41 1.10 -10.54
N GLU A 265 -14.12 2.22 -10.72
CA GLU A 265 -15.32 2.55 -9.98
C GLU A 265 -16.36 1.44 -10.22
N GLU A 266 -16.15 0.26 -9.65
CA GLU A 266 -17.23 -0.64 -9.39
C GLU A 266 -17.86 -0.25 -8.05
N ILE A 267 -19.06 0.28 -8.12
CA ILE A 267 -20.00 0.34 -7.00
C ILE A 267 -20.20 -1.10 -6.53
N SER A 268 -19.34 -1.55 -5.61
CA SER A 268 -19.36 -2.91 -5.08
C SER A 268 -20.23 -2.95 -3.84
N PHE A 269 -21.33 -3.69 -3.90
CA PHE A 269 -22.11 -4.08 -2.74
C PHE A 269 -21.32 -5.04 -1.84
N PRO A 270 -21.53 -5.06 -0.49
CA PRO A 270 -20.65 -5.71 0.48
C PRO A 270 -20.39 -7.21 0.29
N GLU A 271 -21.28 -7.93 -0.37
CA GLU A 271 -21.23 -9.40 -0.51
C GLU A 271 -20.18 -9.92 -1.50
N GLY A 272 -19.62 -9.06 -2.35
CA GLY A 272 -18.62 -9.44 -3.36
C GLY A 272 -17.15 -9.36 -2.94
N LYS A 273 -16.83 -8.72 -1.80
CA LYS A 273 -15.44 -8.38 -1.43
C LYS A 273 -14.58 -9.59 -1.05
N GLU A 274 -15.11 -10.57 -0.35
CA GLU A 274 -14.35 -11.77 0.02
C GLU A 274 -14.10 -12.68 -1.18
N ILE A 275 -15.13 -12.90 -2.00
CA ILE A 275 -15.04 -13.74 -3.21
C ILE A 275 -14.06 -13.11 -4.22
N TYR A 276 -14.09 -11.80 -4.39
CA TYR A 276 -13.17 -11.08 -5.29
C TYR A 276 -11.72 -11.09 -4.78
N ARG A 277 -11.50 -10.95 -3.46
CA ARG A 277 -10.17 -11.06 -2.86
C ARG A 277 -9.59 -12.48 -2.98
N LEU A 278 -10.41 -13.49 -2.80
CA LEU A 278 -10.00 -14.88 -2.93
C LEU A 278 -9.66 -15.21 -4.41
N HIS A 279 -10.47 -14.72 -5.35
CA HIS A 279 -10.22 -14.84 -6.79
C HIS A 279 -8.89 -14.16 -7.17
N LYS A 280 -8.69 -12.91 -6.78
CA LYS A 280 -7.46 -12.16 -7.05
C LYS A 280 -6.22 -12.79 -6.37
N SER A 281 -6.37 -13.42 -5.19
CA SER A 281 -5.29 -14.14 -4.52
C SER A 281 -4.92 -15.45 -5.24
N LYS A 282 -5.89 -16.20 -5.76
CA LYS A 282 -5.66 -17.44 -6.51
C LYS A 282 -5.14 -17.19 -7.92
N GLU A 283 -5.58 -16.12 -8.59
CA GLU A 283 -5.03 -15.67 -9.89
C GLU A 283 -3.55 -15.23 -9.79
N ARG A 284 -3.06 -14.95 -8.59
CA ARG A 284 -1.66 -14.57 -8.33
C ARG A 284 -0.70 -15.72 -8.06
N ASN A 285 -1.05 -16.96 -8.36
CA ASN A 285 -0.06 -18.03 -8.35
C ASN A 285 0.91 -17.84 -9.52
N ARG A 286 2.00 -17.12 -9.26
CA ARG A 286 3.02 -16.72 -10.26
C ARG A 286 3.62 -17.90 -11.00
N GLU A 287 3.86 -19.01 -10.32
CA GLU A 287 4.44 -20.21 -10.93
C GLU A 287 3.46 -20.85 -11.90
N LEU A 288 2.18 -20.92 -11.55
CA LEU A 288 1.15 -21.45 -12.41
C LEU A 288 0.95 -20.57 -13.66
N ILE A 289 0.93 -19.25 -13.49
CA ILE A 289 0.81 -18.29 -14.60
C ILE A 289 2.02 -18.38 -15.52
N LYS A 290 3.23 -18.46 -14.97
CA LYS A 290 4.46 -18.65 -15.73
C LYS A 290 4.42 -19.95 -16.53
N ALA A 291 4.06 -21.06 -15.89
CA ALA A 291 3.92 -22.35 -16.55
C ALA A 291 2.85 -22.33 -17.66
N ALA A 292 1.72 -21.64 -17.46
CA ALA A 292 0.70 -21.46 -18.50
C ALA A 292 1.22 -20.67 -19.70
N LYS A 293 1.93 -19.56 -19.46
CA LYS A 293 2.56 -18.76 -20.53
C LYS A 293 3.60 -19.57 -21.30
N GLU A 294 4.48 -20.29 -20.62
CA GLU A 294 5.51 -21.16 -21.23
C GLU A 294 4.87 -22.28 -22.06
N HIS A 295 3.83 -22.90 -21.55
CA HIS A 295 3.08 -23.95 -22.26
C HIS A 295 2.47 -23.42 -23.57
N HIS A 296 1.80 -22.26 -23.54
CA HIS A 296 1.25 -21.63 -24.74
C HIS A 296 2.34 -21.18 -25.72
N LEU A 297 3.40 -20.56 -25.22
CA LEU A 297 4.52 -20.13 -26.06
C LEU A 297 5.17 -21.31 -26.79
N LYS A 298 5.30 -22.45 -26.13
CA LYS A 298 5.87 -23.67 -26.71
C LYS A 298 4.95 -24.29 -27.79
N ASN A 299 3.64 -24.22 -27.60
CA ASN A 299 2.67 -24.84 -28.50
C ASN A 299 2.28 -23.93 -29.68
N ASP A 300 2.11 -22.64 -29.41
CA ASP A 300 1.54 -21.68 -30.36
C ASP A 300 2.61 -20.74 -30.95
N GLY A 301 3.85 -20.79 -30.46
CA GLY A 301 4.98 -19.98 -30.92
C GLY A 301 4.94 -18.51 -30.46
N LYS A 302 3.78 -18.02 -30.00
CA LYS A 302 3.60 -16.67 -29.45
C LYS A 302 2.41 -16.59 -28.50
N LEU A 303 2.42 -15.56 -27.63
CA LEU A 303 1.33 -15.29 -26.71
C LEU A 303 0.27 -14.41 -27.38
N CYS A 304 -0.91 -14.98 -27.58
CA CYS A 304 -2.07 -14.28 -28.14
C CYS A 304 -3.27 -14.39 -27.19
N CYS A 305 -4.10 -13.35 -27.19
CA CYS A 305 -5.35 -13.36 -26.45
C CYS A 305 -6.30 -14.41 -27.02
N GLN A 306 -6.73 -15.35 -26.19
CA GLN A 306 -7.63 -16.44 -26.62
C GLN A 306 -9.04 -15.99 -26.98
N VAL A 307 -9.41 -14.73 -26.64
CA VAL A 307 -10.70 -14.14 -27.05
C VAL A 307 -10.57 -13.40 -28.38
N CYS A 308 -9.59 -12.49 -28.52
CA CYS A 308 -9.53 -11.57 -29.65
C CYS A 308 -8.33 -11.74 -30.57
N GLY A 309 -7.41 -12.64 -30.26
CA GLY A 309 -6.20 -12.85 -31.04
C GLY A 309 -5.11 -11.78 -30.91
N PHE A 310 -5.35 -10.73 -30.08
CA PHE A 310 -4.39 -9.65 -29.89
C PHE A 310 -3.06 -10.18 -29.31
N SER A 311 -1.94 -9.75 -29.88
CA SER A 311 -0.60 -10.05 -29.41
C SER A 311 0.12 -8.77 -29.02
N PHE A 312 0.60 -8.71 -27.77
CA PHE A 312 1.34 -7.56 -27.28
C PHE A 312 2.68 -7.41 -27.97
N VAL A 313 3.36 -8.51 -28.25
CA VAL A 313 4.67 -8.46 -28.96
C VAL A 313 4.51 -8.00 -30.39
N ASP A 314 3.47 -8.41 -31.10
CA ASP A 314 3.22 -7.97 -32.49
C ASP A 314 2.85 -6.48 -32.53
N THR A 315 2.20 -5.95 -31.48
CA THR A 315 1.71 -4.57 -31.45
C THR A 315 2.75 -3.60 -30.88
N TYR A 316 3.47 -4.00 -29.84
CA TYR A 316 4.36 -3.13 -29.08
C TYR A 316 5.84 -3.52 -29.17
N GLY A 317 6.18 -4.53 -29.98
CA GLY A 317 7.54 -5.02 -30.11
C GLY A 317 8.07 -5.65 -28.82
N GLU A 318 9.34 -5.43 -28.54
CA GLU A 318 10.07 -6.08 -27.44
C GLU A 318 9.42 -5.79 -26.06
N ILE A 319 8.89 -4.60 -25.84
CA ILE A 319 8.21 -4.23 -24.59
C ILE A 319 6.94 -5.06 -24.33
N GLY A 320 6.33 -5.60 -25.38
CA GLY A 320 5.17 -6.48 -25.29
C GLY A 320 5.52 -7.97 -25.11
N HIS A 321 6.82 -8.31 -25.09
CA HIS A 321 7.24 -9.69 -24.96
C HIS A 321 6.85 -10.27 -23.60
N GLY A 322 6.20 -11.44 -23.60
CA GLY A 322 5.76 -12.11 -22.37
C GLY A 322 4.54 -11.50 -21.70
N PHE A 323 4.06 -10.33 -22.16
CA PHE A 323 2.91 -9.66 -21.54
C PHE A 323 1.60 -10.26 -22.03
N ILE A 324 0.85 -10.89 -21.13
CA ILE A 324 -0.54 -11.36 -21.27
C ILE A 324 -1.09 -11.73 -19.88
N GLU A 325 -2.39 -11.62 -19.69
CA GLU A 325 -3.04 -11.92 -18.41
C GLU A 325 -3.64 -13.33 -18.42
N ALA A 326 -3.58 -14.00 -17.25
CA ALA A 326 -4.18 -15.31 -17.06
C ALA A 326 -5.54 -15.19 -16.36
N HIS A 327 -6.59 -15.74 -16.94
CA HIS A 327 -7.95 -15.76 -16.44
C HIS A 327 -8.41 -17.20 -16.14
N HIS A 328 -9.02 -17.42 -14.97
CA HIS A 328 -9.59 -18.73 -14.63
C HIS A 328 -10.87 -18.99 -15.42
N ILE A 329 -10.90 -20.10 -16.17
CA ILE A 329 -12.03 -20.47 -17.02
C ILE A 329 -13.27 -20.83 -16.18
N PHE A 330 -13.03 -21.42 -15.00
CA PHE A 330 -14.10 -21.76 -14.06
C PHE A 330 -14.08 -20.81 -12.85
N PRO A 331 -15.24 -20.37 -12.36
CA PRO A 331 -15.31 -19.55 -11.15
C PRO A 331 -14.68 -20.30 -9.96
N ILE A 332 -13.70 -19.70 -9.33
CA ILE A 332 -12.98 -20.26 -8.16
C ILE A 332 -13.92 -20.56 -6.99
N SER A 333 -15.08 -19.88 -6.93
CA SER A 333 -16.14 -20.16 -5.95
C SER A 333 -16.77 -21.55 -6.06
N GLN A 334 -16.50 -22.27 -7.14
CA GLN A 334 -16.97 -23.65 -7.35
C GLN A 334 -15.88 -24.71 -7.09
N LEU A 335 -14.64 -24.30 -6.80
CA LEU A 335 -13.54 -25.18 -6.45
C LEU A 335 -13.58 -25.44 -4.94
N THR A 336 -13.71 -26.70 -4.54
CA THR A 336 -13.53 -27.13 -3.15
C THR A 336 -12.06 -27.04 -2.75
N GLU A 337 -11.74 -26.89 -1.45
CA GLU A 337 -10.39 -26.65 -0.93
C GLU A 337 -9.31 -27.66 -1.33
N GLU A 338 -9.68 -28.79 -1.91
CA GLU A 338 -8.77 -29.88 -2.29
C GLU A 338 -8.38 -29.91 -3.78
N THR A 339 -8.89 -29.01 -4.62
CA THR A 339 -8.60 -29.03 -6.06
C THR A 339 -7.45 -28.10 -6.43
N ALA A 340 -6.30 -28.65 -6.79
CA ALA A 340 -5.19 -27.88 -7.35
C ALA A 340 -5.59 -27.34 -8.75
N THR A 341 -5.47 -26.04 -8.96
CA THR A 341 -5.68 -25.39 -10.27
C THR A 341 -4.61 -25.87 -11.25
N LYS A 342 -5.01 -26.33 -12.43
CA LYS A 342 -4.13 -26.79 -13.50
C LYS A 342 -3.94 -25.70 -14.56
N ILE A 343 -2.95 -25.89 -15.44
CA ILE A 343 -2.68 -24.96 -16.56
C ILE A 343 -3.90 -24.85 -17.48
N GLU A 344 -4.61 -25.97 -17.70
CA GLU A 344 -5.80 -26.04 -18.53
C GLU A 344 -6.99 -25.26 -17.97
N ASP A 345 -6.97 -24.93 -16.69
CA ASP A 345 -8.00 -24.10 -16.04
C ASP A 345 -7.78 -22.61 -16.27
N LEU A 346 -6.68 -22.23 -16.94
CA LEU A 346 -6.33 -20.87 -17.25
C LEU A 346 -6.47 -20.55 -18.73
N ALA A 347 -7.06 -19.40 -19.04
CA ALA A 347 -7.06 -18.80 -20.37
C ALA A 347 -6.15 -17.58 -20.39
N LEU A 348 -5.32 -17.45 -21.44
CA LEU A 348 -4.48 -16.27 -21.63
C LEU A 348 -5.28 -15.23 -22.43
N VAL A 349 -5.45 -14.03 -21.86
CA VAL A 349 -6.27 -12.97 -22.42
C VAL A 349 -5.60 -11.60 -22.34
N CYS A 350 -5.87 -10.70 -23.26
CA CYS A 350 -5.42 -9.31 -23.14
C CYS A 350 -6.19 -8.59 -22.03
N SER A 351 -5.64 -7.50 -21.51
CA SER A 351 -6.22 -6.71 -20.42
C SER A 351 -7.64 -6.24 -20.72
N ASN A 352 -7.96 -5.89 -21.96
CA ASN A 352 -9.29 -5.48 -22.36
C ASN A 352 -10.29 -6.65 -22.28
N CYS A 353 -9.93 -7.82 -22.82
CA CYS A 353 -10.80 -8.99 -22.76
C CYS A 353 -10.96 -9.49 -21.32
N HIS A 354 -9.90 -9.45 -20.51
CA HIS A 354 -9.97 -9.82 -19.11
C HIS A 354 -10.97 -8.95 -18.33
N ARG A 355 -10.91 -7.63 -18.51
CA ARG A 355 -11.91 -6.71 -17.91
C ARG A 355 -13.33 -6.99 -18.40
N MET A 356 -13.52 -7.32 -19.67
CA MET A 356 -14.86 -7.63 -20.20
C MET A 356 -15.40 -8.95 -19.65
N LEU A 357 -14.58 -9.97 -19.43
CA LEU A 357 -14.99 -11.23 -18.78
C LEU A 357 -15.56 -10.97 -17.39
N HIS A 358 -14.98 -10.04 -16.63
CA HIS A 358 -15.42 -9.67 -15.29
C HIS A 358 -16.50 -8.57 -15.24
N ARG A 359 -16.92 -7.98 -16.38
CA ARG A 359 -17.78 -6.78 -16.42
C ARG A 359 -19.18 -6.99 -15.85
N ARG A 360 -19.72 -8.21 -15.89
CA ARG A 360 -21.07 -8.51 -15.40
C ARG A 360 -21.12 -9.82 -14.60
N ARG A 361 -22.15 -10.00 -13.78
CA ARG A 361 -22.42 -11.26 -13.09
C ARG A 361 -23.71 -11.91 -13.61
N PRO A 362 -23.73 -13.26 -13.78
CA PRO A 362 -22.57 -14.17 -13.73
C PRO A 362 -21.51 -13.77 -14.76
N TRP A 363 -20.24 -14.05 -14.47
CA TRP A 363 -19.13 -13.70 -15.37
C TRP A 363 -19.28 -14.35 -16.73
N LEU A 364 -18.79 -13.66 -17.75
CA LEU A 364 -18.80 -14.21 -19.10
C LEU A 364 -17.78 -15.34 -19.22
N THR A 365 -18.14 -16.38 -19.97
CA THR A 365 -17.18 -17.37 -20.42
C THR A 365 -16.37 -16.81 -21.61
N ILE A 366 -15.20 -17.42 -21.87
CA ILE A 366 -14.37 -17.10 -23.04
C ILE A 366 -15.21 -17.14 -24.32
N ASP A 367 -16.01 -18.21 -24.50
CA ASP A 367 -16.83 -18.40 -25.71
C ASP A 367 -17.96 -17.37 -25.80
N ASN A 368 -18.60 -17.03 -24.67
CA ASN A 368 -19.62 -15.99 -24.65
C ASN A 368 -19.04 -14.62 -25.02
N LEU A 369 -17.84 -14.30 -24.55
CA LEU A 369 -17.19 -13.05 -24.90
C LEU A 369 -16.76 -13.05 -26.38
N LYS A 370 -16.29 -14.17 -26.93
CA LYS A 370 -16.02 -14.31 -28.37
C LYS A 370 -17.26 -14.07 -29.21
N ALA A 371 -18.41 -14.66 -28.79
CA ALA A 371 -19.68 -14.56 -29.53
C ALA A 371 -20.26 -13.12 -29.58
N ILE A 372 -20.07 -12.34 -28.50
CA ILE A 372 -20.59 -10.96 -28.43
C ILE A 372 -19.61 -9.90 -28.99
N ARG A 373 -18.36 -10.30 -29.23
CA ARG A 373 -17.36 -9.39 -29.78
C ARG A 373 -17.67 -9.09 -31.22
N GLN A 374 -17.89 -7.83 -31.57
CA GLN A 374 -17.99 -7.41 -32.97
C GLN A 374 -16.62 -7.51 -33.64
N PRO A 375 -16.50 -8.10 -34.82
CA PRO A 375 -15.24 -8.07 -35.58
C PRO A 375 -14.85 -6.61 -35.81
N ASN A 376 -13.58 -6.27 -35.60
CA ASN A 376 -13.03 -5.00 -36.06
C ASN A 376 -13.04 -5.06 -37.60
N GLU A 377 -13.77 -4.19 -38.24
CA GLU A 377 -13.69 -3.96 -39.68
C GLU A 377 -12.31 -3.43 -40.07
#